data_109a8d7a1da8177b444db5125fa4f9c8
#
_entry.id   109a8d7a1da8177b444db5125fa4f9c8
#
_cell.length_a   1.000
_cell.length_b   1.000
_cell.length_c   1.000
_cell.angle_alpha   90.00
_cell.angle_beta   90.00
_cell.angle_gamma   90.00
#
_symmetry.space_group_name_H-M   'P 1'
#
loop_
_entity.id
_entity.type
_entity.pdbx_description
1 polymer ?
#
loop_
_entity_poly.entity_id
_entity_poly.type
_entity_poly.pdbx_seq_one_letter_code
_entity_poly.pdbx_strand_id
1 'polypeptide(L)'
;RPLNRHAFERAMQRAWGLHREAKFQDLGGNVFMIRFGSEGDWKHALFNGPWQFDFNVVARKDYDGETKPSEMIFDSIEAWVRVDDLPLDKRSKAFGEALGNWLGTVVKVDVGEDGLARGTQLRVRARIALHEPLVRGFYLKKKPDDKEKTWFDFKYEKIPHFCFECGRLVH
;
A
#
# COMPACT_ATOMS: atom_id res chain seq x y z
N ARG A 1 6.97 20.81 6.80
CA ARG A 1 5.86 21.72 7.14
C ARG A 1 5.03 21.12 8.27
N PRO A 2 4.72 21.88 9.33
CA PRO A 2 3.88 21.40 10.41
C PRO A 2 2.49 21.02 9.90
N LEU A 3 1.99 19.89 10.37
CA LEU A 3 0.68 19.37 10.03
C LEU A 3 -0.42 20.14 10.78
N ASN A 4 -1.50 20.48 10.11
CA ASN A 4 -2.69 21.01 10.76
C ASN A 4 -3.43 19.85 11.44
N ARG A 5 -3.30 19.75 12.77
CA ARG A 5 -3.85 18.67 13.58
C ARG A 5 -5.36 18.49 13.40
N HIS A 6 -6.12 19.56 13.49
CA HIS A 6 -7.58 19.49 13.41
C HIS A 6 -8.06 19.05 12.02
N ALA A 7 -7.39 19.54 10.96
CA ALA A 7 -7.70 19.13 9.61
C ALA A 7 -7.37 17.64 9.38
N PHE A 8 -6.24 17.18 9.92
CA PHE A 8 -5.83 15.77 9.86
C PHE A 8 -6.83 14.86 10.57
N GLU A 9 -7.21 15.18 11.81
CA GLU A 9 -8.18 14.40 12.57
C GLU A 9 -9.52 14.28 11.83
N ARG A 10 -10.04 15.38 11.30
CA ARG A 10 -11.30 15.38 10.56
C ARG A 10 -11.19 14.56 9.27
N ALA A 11 -10.09 14.72 8.55
CA ALA A 11 -9.88 13.99 7.30
C ALA A 11 -9.79 12.48 7.52
N MET A 12 -9.06 12.06 8.55
CA MET A 12 -8.89 10.63 8.84
C MET A 12 -10.16 9.99 9.39
N GLN A 13 -10.88 10.66 10.26
CA GLN A 13 -12.19 10.18 10.73
C GLN A 13 -13.14 9.93 9.57
N ARG A 14 -13.14 10.82 8.60
CA ARG A 14 -13.97 10.72 7.40
C ARG A 14 -13.48 9.59 6.47
N ALA A 15 -12.18 9.55 6.22
CA ALA A 15 -11.57 8.55 5.33
C ALA A 15 -11.77 7.13 5.86
N TRP A 16 -11.65 6.93 7.16
CA TRP A 16 -11.84 5.62 7.80
C TRP A 16 -13.31 5.23 7.99
N GLY A 17 -14.25 6.18 7.85
CA GLY A 17 -15.67 5.92 8.02
C GLY A 17 -16.00 5.34 9.39
N LEU A 18 -15.47 5.95 10.44
CA LEU A 18 -15.55 5.41 11.81
C LEU A 18 -16.98 5.26 12.29
N HIS A 19 -17.28 4.11 12.91
CA HIS A 19 -18.54 3.83 13.59
C HIS A 19 -18.59 4.44 14.98
N ARG A 20 -17.42 4.60 15.62
CA ARG A 20 -17.25 5.22 16.91
C ARG A 20 -16.12 6.24 16.84
N GLU A 21 -16.22 7.28 17.66
CA GLU A 21 -15.20 8.31 17.75
C GLU A 21 -13.86 7.73 18.14
N ALA A 22 -12.80 8.11 17.39
CA ALA A 22 -11.42 7.80 17.74
C ALA A 22 -10.78 8.99 18.46
N LYS A 23 -9.85 8.70 19.36
CA LYS A 23 -9.10 9.71 20.09
C LYS A 23 -7.71 9.85 19.52
N PHE A 24 -7.35 11.07 19.12
CA PHE A 24 -6.05 11.41 18.55
C PHE A 24 -5.20 12.12 19.60
N GLN A 25 -3.98 11.67 19.76
CA GLN A 25 -2.98 12.30 20.61
C GLN A 25 -1.76 12.65 19.77
N ASP A 26 -1.41 13.94 19.73
CA ASP A 26 -0.23 14.41 19.02
C ASP A 26 1.01 14.10 19.86
N LEU A 27 1.95 13.33 19.27
CA LEU A 27 3.20 12.94 19.92
C LEU A 27 4.40 13.78 19.46
N GLY A 28 4.15 14.78 18.60
CA GLY A 28 5.20 15.58 17.98
C GLY A 28 5.77 14.93 16.70
N GLY A 29 6.45 15.73 15.89
CA GLY A 29 7.07 15.25 14.65
C GLY A 29 6.10 14.64 13.64
N ASN A 30 4.86 15.12 13.62
CA ASN A 30 3.78 14.57 12.78
C ASN A 30 3.46 13.10 13.08
N VAL A 31 3.67 12.67 14.31
CA VAL A 31 3.32 11.34 14.80
C VAL A 31 2.13 11.45 15.74
N PHE A 32 1.13 10.62 15.53
CA PHE A 32 -0.10 10.59 16.31
C PHE A 32 -0.33 9.21 16.88
N MET A 33 -0.75 9.15 18.14
CA MET A 33 -1.35 7.96 18.71
C MET A 33 -2.84 8.05 18.52
N ILE A 34 -3.44 6.99 17.99
CA ILE A 34 -4.88 6.96 17.73
C ILE A 34 -5.49 5.76 18.44
N ARG A 35 -6.49 6.05 19.27
CA ARG A 35 -7.25 5.02 19.99
C ARG A 35 -8.63 4.92 19.38
N PHE A 36 -8.94 3.74 18.88
CA PHE A 36 -10.23 3.47 18.26
C PHE A 36 -11.24 2.99 19.27
N GLY A 37 -12.50 3.38 19.10
CA GLY A 37 -13.60 2.95 19.97
C GLY A 37 -14.18 1.59 19.56
N SER A 38 -13.76 1.03 18.46
CA SER A 38 -14.24 -0.23 17.89
C SER A 38 -13.08 -1.01 17.28
N GLU A 39 -13.05 -2.32 17.53
CA GLU A 39 -12.06 -3.21 16.93
C GLU A 39 -12.17 -3.23 15.40
N GLY A 40 -13.38 -3.18 14.87
CA GLY A 40 -13.61 -3.13 13.42
C GLY A 40 -13.02 -1.87 12.78
N ASP A 41 -13.20 -0.73 13.42
CA ASP A 41 -12.63 0.55 12.96
C ASP A 41 -11.10 0.51 12.99
N TRP A 42 -10.52 -0.01 14.07
CA TRP A 42 -9.08 -0.18 14.21
C TRP A 42 -8.50 -1.07 13.11
N LYS A 43 -9.10 -2.23 12.89
CA LYS A 43 -8.67 -3.16 11.83
C LYS A 43 -8.77 -2.52 10.44
N HIS A 44 -9.85 -1.81 10.18
CA HIS A 44 -10.05 -1.13 8.90
C HIS A 44 -8.99 -0.08 8.65
N ALA A 45 -8.69 0.77 9.63
CA ALA A 45 -7.68 1.80 9.50
C ALA A 45 -6.26 1.22 9.37
N LEU A 46 -5.96 0.14 10.10
CA LEU A 46 -4.64 -0.47 10.12
C LEU A 46 -4.35 -1.31 8.86
N PHE A 47 -5.29 -2.13 8.43
CA PHE A 47 -5.06 -3.15 7.40
C PHE A 47 -5.54 -2.76 6.00
N ASN A 48 -6.36 -1.73 5.87
CA ASN A 48 -6.79 -1.22 4.58
C ASN A 48 -5.96 0.01 4.19
N GLY A 49 -6.37 0.70 3.18
CA GLY A 49 -5.61 1.80 2.62
C GLY A 49 -4.91 1.40 1.34
N PRO A 50 -3.91 2.12 0.88
CA PRO A 50 -3.21 3.22 1.57
C PRO A 50 -4.09 4.42 1.91
N TRP A 51 -3.69 5.17 2.93
CA TRP A 51 -4.34 6.41 3.33
C TRP A 51 -3.44 7.58 3.02
N GLN A 52 -4.04 8.72 2.72
CA GLN A 52 -3.30 9.94 2.42
C GLN A 52 -3.97 11.16 3.06
N PHE A 53 -3.16 12.13 3.37
CA PHE A 53 -3.61 13.44 3.83
C PHE A 53 -2.78 14.52 3.13
N ASP A 54 -3.45 15.50 2.54
CA ASP A 54 -2.80 16.60 1.83
C ASP A 54 -1.73 16.08 0.83
N PHE A 55 -2.10 15.04 0.06
CA PHE A 55 -1.27 14.35 -0.93
C PHE A 55 -0.03 13.63 -0.37
N ASN A 56 0.05 13.47 0.94
CA ASN A 56 1.14 12.73 1.59
C ASN A 56 0.64 11.39 2.11
N VAL A 57 1.51 10.41 2.10
CA VAL A 57 1.23 9.09 2.68
C VAL A 57 1.03 9.21 4.19
N VAL A 58 0.00 8.54 4.70
CA VAL A 58 -0.22 8.32 6.13
C VAL A 58 0.27 6.92 6.46
N ALA A 59 1.49 6.81 6.96
CA ALA A 59 2.06 5.54 7.39
C ALA A 59 1.47 5.13 8.74
N ARG A 60 1.21 3.83 8.92
CA ARG A 60 0.56 3.30 10.12
C ARG A 60 1.31 2.12 10.67
N LYS A 61 1.29 2.00 11.97
CA LYS A 61 1.77 0.83 12.69
C LYS A 61 0.87 0.53 13.87
N ASP A 62 0.68 -0.75 14.16
CA ASP A 62 0.09 -1.16 15.43
C ASP A 62 1.10 -0.86 16.55
N TYR A 63 0.62 -0.21 17.60
CA TYR A 63 1.49 0.24 18.69
C TYR A 63 1.58 -0.82 19.77
N ASP A 64 2.82 -1.19 20.12
CA ASP A 64 3.12 -2.20 21.14
C ASP A 64 2.98 -1.66 22.59
N GLY A 65 2.86 -0.36 22.75
CA GLY A 65 2.78 0.30 24.05
C GLY A 65 4.13 0.47 24.76
N GLU A 66 5.22 0.01 24.18
CA GLU A 66 6.54 -0.01 24.81
C GLU A 66 7.58 0.80 24.05
N THR A 67 7.58 0.73 22.72
CA THR A 67 8.54 1.46 21.87
C THR A 67 8.34 2.96 22.03
N LYS A 68 9.43 3.69 22.24
CA LYS A 68 9.37 5.15 22.27
C LYS A 68 8.87 5.69 20.93
N PRO A 69 7.89 6.61 20.92
CA PRO A 69 7.39 7.17 19.67
C PRO A 69 8.48 7.73 18.75
N SER A 70 9.52 8.34 19.33
CA SER A 70 10.67 8.87 18.56
C SER A 70 11.53 7.80 17.90
N GLU A 71 11.42 6.55 18.35
CA GLU A 71 12.16 5.40 17.81
C GLU A 71 11.34 4.56 16.83
N MET A 72 10.06 4.90 16.66
CA MET A 72 9.21 4.19 15.69
C MET A 72 9.63 4.50 14.25
N ILE A 73 9.73 3.44 13.45
CA ILE A 73 10.15 3.54 12.05
C ILE A 73 8.92 3.34 11.15
N PHE A 74 8.67 4.32 10.29
CA PHE A 74 7.62 4.28 9.27
C PHE A 74 8.30 4.28 7.90
N ASP A 75 8.67 3.11 7.41
CA ASP A 75 9.47 2.93 6.19
C ASP A 75 8.74 2.24 5.05
N SER A 76 7.52 1.80 5.27
CA SER A 76 6.76 1.07 4.27
C SER A 76 5.25 1.33 4.37
N ILE A 77 4.56 1.05 3.28
CA ILE A 77 3.10 0.99 3.21
C ILE A 77 2.67 -0.30 2.52
N GLU A 78 1.46 -0.73 2.78
CA GLU A 78 0.83 -1.80 2.01
C GLU A 78 -0.11 -1.18 0.96
N ALA A 79 -0.02 -1.66 -0.26
CA ALA A 79 -0.88 -1.22 -1.35
C ALA A 79 -1.24 -2.38 -2.27
N TRP A 80 -2.41 -2.28 -2.90
CA TRP A 80 -2.77 -3.14 -4.01
C TRP A 80 -2.09 -2.62 -5.28
N VAL A 81 -1.44 -3.54 -5.98
CA VAL A 81 -0.83 -3.29 -7.28
C VAL A 81 -1.46 -4.24 -8.28
N ARG A 82 -1.92 -3.71 -9.39
CA ARG A 82 -2.55 -4.52 -10.42
C ARG A 82 -1.74 -4.52 -11.71
N VAL A 83 -1.87 -5.61 -12.44
CA VAL A 83 -1.34 -5.78 -13.79
C VAL A 83 -2.49 -6.17 -14.69
N ASP A 84 -2.70 -5.42 -15.76
CA ASP A 84 -3.76 -5.67 -16.72
C ASP A 84 -3.26 -6.51 -17.87
N ASP A 85 -4.17 -7.26 -18.48
CA ASP A 85 -3.98 -7.95 -19.75
C ASP A 85 -2.83 -8.95 -19.81
N LEU A 86 -2.53 -9.60 -18.69
CA LEU A 86 -1.58 -10.71 -18.69
C LEU A 86 -2.12 -11.91 -19.47
N PRO A 87 -1.24 -12.74 -20.08
CA PRO A 87 -1.65 -14.06 -20.54
C PRO A 87 -2.35 -14.86 -19.45
N LEU A 88 -3.32 -15.69 -19.83
CA LEU A 88 -4.16 -16.41 -18.85
C LEU A 88 -3.35 -17.26 -17.87
N ASP A 89 -2.30 -17.93 -18.36
CA ASP A 89 -1.43 -18.77 -17.54
C ASP A 89 -0.60 -17.97 -16.52
N LYS A 90 -0.50 -16.66 -16.69
CA LYS A 90 0.21 -15.75 -15.76
C LYS A 90 -0.71 -15.08 -14.73
N ARG A 91 -2.02 -15.29 -14.82
CA ARG A 91 -2.97 -14.75 -13.86
C ARG A 91 -3.14 -15.68 -12.66
N SER A 92 -2.03 -16.12 -12.09
CA SER A 92 -1.99 -17.14 -11.04
C SER A 92 -1.43 -16.60 -9.73
N LYS A 93 -1.72 -17.30 -8.64
CA LYS A 93 -1.16 -17.01 -7.33
C LYS A 93 0.36 -17.04 -7.35
N ALA A 94 0.95 -18.07 -7.97
CA ALA A 94 2.40 -18.22 -8.04
C ALA A 94 3.07 -17.04 -8.76
N PHE A 95 2.50 -16.62 -9.89
CA PHE A 95 3.03 -15.47 -10.62
C PHE A 95 2.84 -14.16 -9.84
N GLY A 96 1.70 -14.01 -9.18
CA GLY A 96 1.43 -12.86 -8.31
C GLY A 96 2.41 -12.77 -7.14
N GLU A 97 2.74 -13.89 -6.51
CA GLU A 97 3.74 -13.94 -5.45
C GLU A 97 5.14 -13.56 -5.94
N ALA A 98 5.52 -14.03 -7.12
CA ALA A 98 6.79 -13.64 -7.75
C ALA A 98 6.86 -12.14 -8.03
N LEU A 99 5.79 -11.56 -8.56
CA LEU A 99 5.69 -10.11 -8.78
C LEU A 99 5.71 -9.33 -7.47
N GLY A 100 5.00 -9.81 -6.45
CA GLY A 100 4.93 -9.18 -5.14
C GLY A 100 6.29 -9.12 -4.45
N ASN A 101 7.09 -10.16 -4.58
CA ASN A 101 8.45 -10.19 -4.04
C ASN A 101 9.37 -9.20 -4.76
N TRP A 102 9.10 -8.90 -6.01
CA TRP A 102 9.83 -7.89 -6.76
C TRP A 102 9.43 -6.46 -6.36
N LEU A 103 8.14 -6.26 -6.04
CA LEU A 103 7.63 -4.98 -5.56
C LEU A 103 8.10 -4.64 -4.14
N GLY A 104 8.33 -5.65 -3.33
CA GLY A 104 8.68 -5.54 -1.92
C GLY A 104 8.43 -6.86 -1.23
N THR A 105 7.55 -6.90 -0.24
CA THR A 105 7.12 -8.12 0.43
C THR A 105 5.67 -8.41 0.09
N VAL A 106 5.40 -9.59 -0.48
CA VAL A 106 4.02 -9.98 -0.80
C VAL A 106 3.23 -10.20 0.49
N VAL A 107 2.03 -9.62 0.54
CA VAL A 107 1.08 -9.81 1.64
C VAL A 107 -0.02 -10.78 1.20
N LYS A 108 -0.56 -10.57 0.00
CA LYS A 108 -1.71 -11.34 -0.49
C LYS A 108 -1.81 -11.20 -2.01
N VAL A 109 -2.25 -12.27 -2.67
CA VAL A 109 -2.62 -12.25 -4.09
C VAL A 109 -4.13 -12.43 -4.19
N ASP A 110 -4.79 -11.61 -4.98
CA ASP A 110 -6.25 -11.67 -5.16
C ASP A 110 -6.62 -12.73 -6.19
N VAL A 111 -6.77 -13.95 -5.71
CA VAL A 111 -7.15 -15.12 -6.52
C VAL A 111 -8.30 -15.88 -5.87
N GLY A 112 -8.99 -16.68 -6.68
CA GLY A 112 -10.00 -17.61 -6.19
C GLY A 112 -9.37 -18.86 -5.55
N GLU A 113 -10.21 -19.80 -5.13
CA GLU A 113 -9.78 -21.08 -4.53
C GLU A 113 -8.96 -21.92 -5.49
N ASP A 114 -9.19 -21.75 -6.79
CA ASP A 114 -8.43 -22.42 -7.87
C ASP A 114 -7.03 -21.83 -8.08
N GLY A 115 -6.69 -20.76 -7.35
CA GLY A 115 -5.40 -20.07 -7.48
C GLY A 115 -5.30 -19.16 -8.71
N LEU A 116 -6.41 -18.83 -9.36
CA LEU A 116 -6.46 -17.98 -10.54
C LEU A 116 -7.16 -16.67 -10.25
N ALA A 117 -6.75 -15.61 -10.95
CA ALA A 117 -7.42 -14.32 -10.87
C ALA A 117 -8.85 -14.43 -11.39
N ARG A 118 -9.77 -13.76 -10.70
CA ARG A 118 -11.21 -13.84 -11.01
C ARG A 118 -11.63 -13.02 -12.22
N GLY A 119 -10.80 -12.10 -12.66
CA GLY A 119 -11.10 -11.18 -13.76
C GLY A 119 -9.94 -11.04 -14.71
N THR A 120 -9.89 -9.91 -15.38
CA THR A 120 -8.86 -9.60 -16.39
C THR A 120 -7.56 -9.08 -15.77
N GLN A 121 -7.58 -8.76 -14.47
CA GLN A 121 -6.47 -8.16 -13.75
C GLN A 121 -5.90 -9.14 -12.73
N LEU A 122 -4.58 -9.14 -12.61
CA LEU A 122 -3.91 -9.76 -11.46
C LEU A 122 -3.62 -8.66 -10.45
N ARG A 123 -4.09 -8.82 -9.21
CA ARG A 123 -3.88 -7.86 -8.13
C ARG A 123 -3.07 -8.49 -7.02
N VAL A 124 -2.05 -7.77 -6.58
CA VAL A 124 -1.16 -8.21 -5.51
C VAL A 124 -1.12 -7.13 -4.44
N ARG A 125 -1.36 -7.50 -3.20
CA ARG A 125 -1.11 -6.62 -2.07
C ARG A 125 0.31 -6.83 -1.60
N ALA A 126 1.10 -5.77 -1.63
CA ALA A 126 2.51 -5.82 -1.28
C ALA A 126 2.87 -4.71 -0.30
N ARG A 127 3.86 -4.99 0.54
CA ARG A 127 4.49 -3.99 1.39
C ARG A 127 5.59 -3.33 0.59
N ILE A 128 5.48 -2.02 0.43
CA ILE A 128 6.30 -1.21 -0.47
C ILE A 128 7.13 -0.24 0.35
N ALA A 129 8.44 -0.15 0.05
CA ALA A 129 9.34 0.78 0.70
C ALA A 129 9.01 2.23 0.32
N LEU A 130 8.87 3.10 1.33
CA LEU A 130 8.49 4.50 1.12
C LEU A 130 9.59 5.35 0.48
N HIS A 131 10.84 5.02 0.75
CA HIS A 131 11.99 5.84 0.36
C HIS A 131 12.71 5.36 -0.89
N GLU A 132 12.23 4.26 -1.47
CA GLU A 132 12.78 3.73 -2.72
C GLU A 132 11.90 4.12 -3.91
N PRO A 133 12.46 4.22 -5.12
CA PRO A 133 11.66 4.46 -6.32
C PRO A 133 10.63 3.35 -6.51
N LEU A 134 9.42 3.72 -6.91
CA LEU A 134 8.38 2.74 -7.27
C LEU A 134 8.80 1.97 -8.51
N VAL A 135 8.64 0.65 -8.47
CA VAL A 135 8.81 -0.19 -9.64
C VAL A 135 7.64 0.07 -10.58
N ARG A 136 7.93 0.45 -11.82
CA ARG A 136 6.93 0.92 -12.79
C ARG A 136 6.28 -0.20 -13.58
N GLY A 137 6.95 -1.33 -13.70
CA GLY A 137 6.48 -2.43 -14.50
C GLY A 137 7.58 -3.47 -14.74
N PHE A 138 7.33 -4.37 -15.67
CA PHE A 138 8.24 -5.46 -15.99
C PHE A 138 8.08 -5.90 -17.45
N TYR A 139 9.13 -6.56 -17.97
CA TYR A 139 9.08 -7.21 -19.27
C TYR A 139 8.77 -8.69 -19.13
N LEU A 140 7.94 -9.19 -20.00
CA LEU A 140 7.58 -10.60 -20.05
C LEU A 140 7.76 -11.12 -21.49
N LYS A 141 8.44 -12.26 -21.62
CA LYS A 141 8.44 -13.02 -22.87
C LYS A 141 7.21 -13.92 -22.88
N LYS A 142 6.47 -13.94 -23.98
CA LYS A 142 5.28 -14.79 -24.11
C LYS A 142 5.67 -16.27 -24.22
N LYS A 143 6.80 -16.56 -24.85
CA LYS A 143 7.39 -17.90 -24.97
C LYS A 143 8.88 -17.82 -24.67
N PRO A 144 9.49 -18.90 -24.14
CA PRO A 144 10.92 -18.87 -23.78
C PRO A 144 11.86 -18.50 -24.93
N ASP A 145 11.50 -18.84 -26.15
CA ASP A 145 12.29 -18.61 -27.39
C ASP A 145 11.97 -17.28 -28.06
N ASP A 146 11.00 -16.51 -27.55
CA ASP A 146 10.69 -15.21 -28.12
C ASP A 146 11.86 -14.24 -27.92
N LYS A 147 12.24 -13.57 -29.01
CA LYS A 147 13.26 -12.52 -28.97
C LYS A 147 12.70 -11.22 -28.43
N GLU A 148 11.39 -11.02 -28.55
CA GLU A 148 10.70 -9.81 -28.12
C GLU A 148 10.09 -10.00 -26.74
N LYS A 149 10.21 -8.94 -25.92
CA LYS A 149 9.59 -8.86 -24.61
C LYS A 149 8.47 -7.83 -24.67
N THR A 150 7.37 -8.11 -23.99
CA THR A 150 6.25 -7.18 -23.84
C THR A 150 6.31 -6.53 -22.48
N TRP A 151 6.13 -5.22 -22.46
CA TRP A 151 6.08 -4.44 -21.22
C TRP A 151 4.68 -4.48 -20.59
N PHE A 152 4.64 -4.65 -19.27
CA PHE A 152 3.42 -4.56 -18.46
C PHE A 152 3.63 -3.54 -17.36
N ASP A 153 2.68 -2.62 -17.20
CA ASP A 153 2.72 -1.62 -16.16
C ASP A 153 2.24 -2.18 -14.83
N PHE A 154 2.90 -1.76 -13.75
CA PHE A 154 2.35 -1.86 -12.40
C PHE A 154 1.46 -0.64 -12.14
N LYS A 155 0.19 -0.89 -11.84
CA LYS A 155 -0.78 0.15 -11.50
C LYS A 155 -1.07 0.09 -10.00
N TYR A 156 -0.55 1.06 -9.28
CA TYR A 156 -0.71 1.18 -7.84
C TYR A 156 -2.05 1.83 -7.52
N GLU A 157 -2.85 1.19 -6.65
CA GLU A 157 -4.17 1.70 -6.26
C GLU A 157 -4.06 2.61 -5.04
N LYS A 158 -4.74 3.74 -5.07
CA LYS A 158 -4.92 4.66 -3.93
C LYS A 158 -3.63 5.23 -3.34
N ILE A 159 -2.55 5.31 -4.09
CA ILE A 159 -1.34 5.97 -3.63
C ILE A 159 -1.42 7.47 -3.93
N PRO A 160 -0.80 8.33 -3.09
CA PRO A 160 -0.67 9.75 -3.40
C PRO A 160 0.29 9.99 -4.56
N HIS A 161 0.45 11.23 -4.95
CA HIS A 161 1.42 11.60 -5.95
C HIS A 161 2.83 11.16 -5.54
N PHE A 162 3.57 10.63 -6.49
CA PHE A 162 4.98 10.34 -6.32
C PHE A 162 5.80 11.31 -7.19
N CYS A 163 7.06 11.45 -6.87
CA CYS A 163 7.96 12.29 -7.65
C CYS A 163 8.20 11.67 -9.03
N PHE A 164 7.82 12.36 -10.08
CA PHE A 164 8.01 11.87 -11.45
C PHE A 164 9.49 11.79 -11.85
N GLU A 165 10.33 12.56 -11.20
CA GLU A 165 11.78 12.57 -11.46
C GLU A 165 12.48 11.37 -10.83
N CYS A 166 12.29 11.15 -9.52
CA CYS A 166 12.95 10.07 -8.79
C CYS A 166 12.09 8.84 -8.53
N GLY A 167 10.78 8.91 -8.78
CA GLY A 167 9.85 7.79 -8.60
C GLY A 167 9.47 7.47 -7.15
N ARG A 168 9.89 8.27 -6.18
CA ARG A 168 9.66 8.01 -4.75
C ARG A 168 8.36 8.63 -4.27
N LEU A 169 7.69 7.94 -3.33
CA LEU A 169 6.54 8.49 -2.61
C LEU A 169 6.96 9.55 -1.60
N VAL A 170 8.13 9.37 -0.99
CA VAL A 170 8.72 10.31 -0.02
C VAL A 170 10.17 10.56 -0.39
N HIS A 171 10.53 11.83 -0.42
CA HIS A 171 11.92 12.21 -0.70
C HIS A 171 12.35 13.49 0.00
#